data_556aa12d50d53540875d56b7156090dc
#
_entry.id   556aa12d50d53540875d56b7156090dc
#
_cell.length_a   1.000
_cell.length_b   1.000
_cell.length_c   1.000
_cell.angle_alpha   90.00
_cell.angle_beta   90.00
_cell.angle_gamma   90.00
#
_symmetry.space_group_name_H-M   'P 1'
#
loop_
_entity.id
_entity.type
_entity.pdbx_description
1 polymer ?
#
loop_
_entity_poly.entity_id
_entity_poly.type
_entity_poly.pdbx_seq_one_letter_code
_entity_poly.pdbx_strand_id
1 'polypeptide(L)'
;MKHSEALIAERRAHARIERPQLYIRVAEHVYRAIEWSYSGFVLEDELGNLAPGALLRIDGLVAEEGYRHGHSPEVVDIRARVLRAIPEQSSAALTCLKLDDDAYRNLRAIEGSALSIAANQA
;
A
#
# COMPACT_ATOMS: atom_id res chain seq x y z
N MET A 1 4.19 -27.23 1.41
CA MET A 1 3.27 -26.63 1.64
C MET A 1 2.29 -26.15 0.62
N LYS A 2 1.37 -26.99 0.42
CA LYS A 2 0.31 -26.71 -0.49
C LYS A 2 -0.47 -25.50 -0.13
N HIS A 3 -0.63 -25.30 1.16
CA HIS A 3 -1.29 -24.11 1.64
C HIS A 3 -0.56 -22.84 1.24
N SER A 4 0.77 -22.90 1.21
CA SER A 4 1.58 -21.80 0.78
C SER A 4 1.35 -21.46 -0.68
N GLU A 5 1.23 -22.49 -1.51
CA GLU A 5 0.97 -22.27 -2.90
C GLU A 5 -0.40 -21.71 -3.15
N ALA A 6 -1.38 -22.17 -2.38
CA ALA A 6 -2.73 -21.63 -2.48
C ALA A 6 -2.73 -20.16 -2.08
N LEU A 7 -2.00 -19.79 -1.04
CA LEU A 7 -1.90 -18.40 -0.63
C LEU A 7 -1.21 -17.55 -1.68
N ILE A 8 -0.21 -18.10 -2.34
CA ILE A 8 0.47 -17.39 -3.41
C ILE A 8 -0.49 -17.15 -4.56
N ALA A 9 -1.28 -18.14 -4.91
CA ALA A 9 -2.25 -18.00 -5.98
C ALA A 9 -3.31 -16.97 -5.64
N GLU A 10 -3.77 -16.95 -4.40
CA GLU A 10 -4.72 -15.95 -3.95
C GLU A 10 -4.14 -14.54 -4.00
N ARG A 11 -2.89 -14.40 -3.61
CA ARG A 11 -2.22 -13.12 -3.68
C ARG A 11 -2.07 -12.62 -5.10
N ARG A 12 -2.01 -13.52 -6.06
CA ARG A 12 -1.91 -13.12 -7.47
C ARG A 12 -3.21 -12.56 -8.00
N ALA A 13 -4.33 -12.87 -7.35
CA ALA A 13 -5.57 -12.21 -7.69
C ALA A 13 -5.48 -10.72 -7.38
N HIS A 14 -4.58 -10.36 -6.44
CA HIS A 14 -4.28 -8.97 -6.12
C HIS A 14 -2.78 -8.77 -6.36
N ALA A 15 -2.39 -8.68 -7.63
CA ALA A 15 -0.99 -8.55 -8.00
C ALA A 15 -0.34 -7.37 -7.31
N ARG A 16 0.91 -7.53 -6.95
CA ARG A 16 1.67 -6.45 -6.33
C ARG A 16 1.93 -5.35 -7.34
N ILE A 17 1.80 -4.13 -6.89
CA ILE A 17 2.00 -2.96 -7.72
C ILE A 17 3.21 -2.21 -7.17
N GLU A 18 4.25 -2.13 -7.97
CA GLU A 18 5.45 -1.41 -7.58
C GLU A 18 5.45 0.01 -8.12
N ARG A 19 4.70 0.24 -9.17
CA ARG A 19 4.57 1.57 -9.76
C ARG A 19 3.15 1.82 -10.22
N PRO A 20 2.62 2.98 -9.95
CA PRO A 20 3.26 4.07 -9.21
C PRO A 20 3.35 3.71 -7.74
N GLN A 21 4.38 4.23 -7.09
CA GLN A 21 4.45 4.13 -5.65
C GLN A 21 3.44 5.12 -5.07
N LEU A 22 3.07 4.90 -3.84
CA LEU A 22 2.15 5.81 -3.20
C LEU A 22 2.59 6.09 -1.77
N TYR A 23 2.00 7.13 -1.20
CA TYR A 23 2.23 7.47 0.19
C TYR A 23 0.93 7.24 0.93
N ILE A 24 1.04 6.76 2.15
CA ILE A 24 -0.12 6.55 3.01
C ILE A 24 0.09 7.31 4.32
N ARG A 25 -1.00 7.73 4.93
CA ARG A 25 -0.94 8.42 6.20
C ARG A 25 -1.54 7.55 7.30
N VAL A 26 -0.78 7.42 8.40
CA VAL A 26 -1.20 6.71 9.60
C VAL A 26 -0.88 7.61 10.77
N ALA A 27 -1.88 8.01 11.54
CA ALA A 27 -1.69 8.83 12.74
C ALA A 27 -0.81 10.06 12.46
N GLU A 28 -1.13 10.78 11.40
CA GLU A 28 -0.45 11.99 10.95
C GLU A 28 0.95 11.77 10.38
N HIS A 29 1.41 10.53 10.37
CA HIS A 29 2.70 10.16 9.78
C HIS A 29 2.50 9.69 8.37
N VAL A 30 3.34 10.14 7.45
CA VAL A 30 3.27 9.72 6.06
C VAL A 30 4.36 8.70 5.78
N TYR A 31 3.96 7.55 5.25
CA TYR A 31 4.87 6.46 4.92
C TYR A 31 4.83 6.23 3.43
N ARG A 32 5.98 5.94 2.86
CA ARG A 32 6.06 5.56 1.46
C ARG A 32 5.74 4.08 1.33
N ALA A 33 4.79 3.75 0.48
CA ALA A 33 4.45 2.36 0.17
C ALA A 33 5.24 1.98 -1.08
N ILE A 34 6.23 1.13 -0.89
CA ILE A 34 7.12 0.72 -1.99
C ILE A 34 6.52 -0.40 -2.83
N GLU A 35 5.60 -1.15 -2.24
CA GLU A 35 4.78 -2.13 -2.95
C GLU A 35 3.39 -2.06 -2.35
N TRP A 36 2.39 -2.33 -3.15
CA TRP A 36 1.03 -2.37 -2.64
C TRP A 36 0.14 -3.24 -3.51
N SER A 37 -0.98 -3.63 -2.94
CA SER A 37 -2.04 -4.33 -3.63
C SER A 37 -3.32 -4.05 -2.87
N TYR A 38 -4.44 -4.58 -3.33
CA TYR A 38 -5.69 -4.41 -2.60
C TYR A 38 -5.74 -5.22 -1.31
N SER A 39 -4.76 -6.10 -1.10
CA SER A 39 -4.71 -6.92 0.11
C SER A 39 -3.60 -6.52 1.07
N GLY A 40 -2.73 -5.59 0.71
CA GLY A 40 -1.69 -5.19 1.64
C GLY A 40 -0.70 -4.18 1.09
N PHE A 41 0.22 -3.79 1.96
CA PHE A 41 1.23 -2.77 1.65
C PHE A 41 2.57 -3.17 2.23
N VAL A 42 3.64 -2.74 1.58
CA VAL A 42 4.97 -2.77 2.17
C VAL A 42 5.39 -1.32 2.33
N LEU A 43 5.57 -0.88 3.55
CA LEU A 43 5.88 0.51 3.87
C LEU A 43 7.33 0.68 4.29
N GLU A 44 7.94 1.77 3.88
CA GLU A 44 9.23 2.16 4.43
C GLU A 44 9.03 2.53 5.90
N ASP A 45 9.88 2.00 6.76
CA ASP A 45 9.77 2.23 8.20
C ASP A 45 11.19 2.22 8.81
N GLU A 46 11.98 3.23 8.46
CA GLU A 46 13.37 3.30 8.89
C GLU A 46 13.54 3.34 10.39
N LEU A 47 12.59 3.94 11.09
CA LEU A 47 12.68 4.08 12.54
C LEU A 47 12.08 2.91 13.29
N GLY A 48 11.50 1.94 12.59
CA GLY A 48 10.90 0.77 13.22
C GLY A 48 9.66 1.10 14.05
N ASN A 49 8.85 2.06 13.60
CA ASN A 49 7.66 2.48 14.33
C ASN A 49 6.49 1.52 14.19
N LEU A 50 6.51 0.66 13.18
CA LEU A 50 5.40 -0.24 12.90
C LEU A 50 5.67 -1.60 13.54
N ALA A 51 5.10 -1.82 14.71
CA ALA A 51 5.32 -3.05 15.47
C ALA A 51 4.48 -4.20 14.93
N PRO A 52 5.07 -5.40 14.77
CA PRO A 52 4.31 -6.57 14.32
C PRO A 52 3.08 -6.80 15.19
N GLY A 53 1.97 -7.11 14.55
CA GLY A 53 0.70 -7.33 15.24
C GLY A 53 -0.12 -6.07 15.48
N ALA A 54 0.48 -4.89 15.30
CA ALA A 54 -0.25 -3.64 15.54
C ALA A 54 -1.38 -3.46 14.53
N LEU A 55 -2.51 -2.97 15.02
CA LEU A 55 -3.64 -2.61 14.18
C LEU A 55 -3.52 -1.14 13.83
N LEU A 56 -3.65 -0.83 12.56
CA LEU A 56 -3.48 0.53 12.06
C LEU A 56 -4.70 0.97 11.29
N ARG A 57 -4.91 2.27 11.30
CA ARG A 57 -5.90 2.90 10.44
C ARG A 57 -5.14 3.79 9.48
N ILE A 58 -5.27 3.50 8.19
CA ILE A 58 -4.70 4.33 7.13
C ILE A 58 -5.79 5.31 6.75
N ASP A 59 -5.55 6.59 6.95
CA ASP A 59 -6.56 7.61 6.75
C ASP A 59 -6.26 8.55 5.58
N GLY A 60 -5.23 8.27 4.81
CA GLY A 60 -4.93 9.05 3.63
C GLY A 60 -4.11 8.28 2.62
N LEU A 61 -4.35 8.55 1.34
CA LEU A 61 -3.61 7.97 0.22
C LEU A 61 -3.30 9.07 -0.79
N VAL A 62 -2.09 9.03 -1.33
CA VAL A 62 -1.74 9.91 -2.45
C VAL A 62 -0.67 9.23 -3.30
N ALA A 63 -0.82 9.31 -4.62
CA ALA A 63 0.20 8.78 -5.53
C ALA A 63 1.49 9.59 -5.38
N GLU A 64 2.62 8.95 -5.62
CA GLU A 64 3.92 9.59 -5.49
C GLU A 64 4.01 10.91 -6.27
N GLU A 65 3.53 10.91 -7.49
CA GLU A 65 3.57 12.11 -8.31
C GLU A 65 2.77 13.26 -7.69
N GLY A 66 1.56 12.96 -7.22
CA GLY A 66 0.75 13.97 -6.55
C GLY A 66 1.43 14.50 -5.30
N TYR A 67 2.05 13.62 -4.54
CA TYR A 67 2.74 14.00 -3.33
C TYR A 67 3.91 14.96 -3.64
N ARG A 68 4.66 14.67 -4.69
CA ARG A 68 5.75 15.55 -5.12
C ARG A 68 5.26 16.94 -5.51
N HIS A 69 4.05 17.06 -6.00
CA HIS A 69 3.46 18.33 -6.40
C HIS A 69 2.67 18.99 -5.27
N GLY A 70 2.83 18.49 -4.05
CA GLY A 70 2.21 19.10 -2.88
C GLY A 70 0.76 18.76 -2.66
N HIS A 71 0.23 17.74 -3.34
CA HIS A 71 -1.14 17.30 -3.13
C HIS A 71 -1.28 16.63 -1.78
N SER A 72 -2.34 16.97 -1.06
CA SER A 72 -2.65 16.33 0.20
C SER A 72 -3.18 14.91 -0.04
N PRO A 73 -2.93 13.98 0.88
CA PRO A 73 -3.53 12.66 0.76
C PRO A 73 -5.05 12.72 0.74
N GLU A 74 -5.64 11.92 -0.13
CA GLU A 74 -7.10 11.76 -0.17
C GLU A 74 -7.56 11.01 1.06
N VAL A 75 -8.65 11.44 1.66
CA VAL A 75 -9.15 10.83 2.89
C VAL A 75 -9.77 9.48 2.59
N VAL A 76 -9.31 8.46 3.29
CA VAL A 76 -9.80 7.09 3.14
C VAL A 76 -9.89 6.45 4.52
N ASP A 77 -10.43 5.24 4.58
CA ASP A 77 -10.46 4.46 5.81
C ASP A 77 -10.07 3.02 5.48
N ILE A 78 -8.81 2.72 5.70
CA ILE A 78 -8.28 1.36 5.50
C ILE A 78 -7.83 0.85 6.86
N ARG A 79 -8.31 -0.34 7.22
CA ARG A 79 -7.87 -1.02 8.44
C ARG A 79 -6.84 -2.06 8.04
N ALA A 80 -5.72 -2.05 8.73
CA ALA A 80 -4.59 -2.92 8.40
C ALA A 80 -3.95 -3.45 9.67
N ARG A 81 -3.20 -4.53 9.51
CA ARG A 81 -2.39 -5.09 10.59
C ARG A 81 -0.96 -5.25 10.10
N VAL A 82 -0.02 -4.90 10.94
CA VAL A 82 1.38 -5.14 10.65
C VAL A 82 1.65 -6.63 10.80
N LEU A 83 2.05 -7.27 9.70
CA LEU A 83 2.36 -8.69 9.72
C LEU A 83 3.75 -8.94 10.28
N ARG A 84 4.72 -8.19 9.77
CA ARG A 84 6.10 -8.37 10.18
C ARG A 84 6.93 -7.16 9.77
N ALA A 85 8.01 -6.96 10.50
CA ALA A 85 9.05 -6.02 10.09
C ALA A 85 9.98 -6.73 9.11
N ILE A 86 10.58 -5.96 8.22
CA ILE A 86 11.59 -6.44 7.27
C ILE A 86 12.81 -5.56 7.48
N PRO A 87 13.60 -5.86 8.53
CA PRO A 87 14.71 -4.96 8.93
C PRO A 87 15.75 -4.77 7.83
N GLU A 88 16.03 -5.80 7.05
CA GLU A 88 17.01 -5.73 5.97
C GLU A 88 16.61 -4.75 4.87
N GLN A 89 15.33 -4.39 4.80
CA GLN A 89 14.83 -3.43 3.83
C GLN A 89 14.34 -2.15 4.50
N SER A 90 14.50 -2.03 5.81
CA SER A 90 13.96 -0.91 6.59
C SER A 90 12.49 -0.68 6.28
N SER A 91 11.72 -1.75 6.26
CA SER A 91 10.32 -1.70 5.89
C SER A 91 9.46 -2.63 6.75
N ALA A 92 8.16 -2.59 6.55
CA ALA A 92 7.22 -3.45 7.25
C ALA A 92 6.12 -3.86 6.28
N ALA A 93 5.69 -5.11 6.38
CA ALA A 93 4.61 -5.64 5.56
C ALA A 93 3.30 -5.59 6.35
N LEU A 94 2.27 -5.07 5.71
CA LEU A 94 0.94 -4.93 6.29
C LEU A 94 -0.07 -5.73 5.49
N THR A 95 -1.05 -6.32 6.17
CA THR A 95 -2.19 -6.91 5.50
C THR A 95 -3.39 -5.97 5.67
N CYS A 96 -4.17 -5.84 4.62
CA CYS A 96 -5.37 -5.02 4.63
C CYS A 96 -6.52 -5.87 5.21
N LEU A 97 -7.15 -5.39 6.26
CA LEU A 97 -8.27 -6.07 6.89
C LEU A 97 -9.61 -5.55 6.36
N LYS A 98 -9.67 -4.26 6.05
CA LYS A 98 -10.87 -3.64 5.52
C LYS A 98 -10.49 -2.45 4.67
N LEU A 99 -11.13 -2.36 3.51
CA LEU A 99 -10.88 -1.31 2.53
C LEU A 99 -12.23 -0.67 2.23
N ASP A 100 -12.39 0.62 2.53
CA ASP A 100 -13.66 1.26 2.23
C ASP A 100 -13.75 1.62 0.74
N ASP A 101 -14.94 2.07 0.33
CA ASP A 101 -15.20 2.36 -1.09
C ASP A 101 -14.31 3.48 -1.62
N ASP A 102 -14.05 4.50 -0.80
CA ASP A 102 -13.19 5.61 -1.21
C ASP A 102 -11.77 5.15 -1.43
N ALA A 103 -11.27 4.29 -0.54
CA ALA A 103 -9.94 3.73 -0.68
C ALA A 103 -9.83 2.89 -1.94
N TYR A 104 -10.83 2.05 -2.18
CA TYR A 104 -10.85 1.19 -3.35
C TYR A 104 -10.84 2.04 -4.64
N ARG A 105 -11.69 3.06 -4.71
CA ARG A 105 -11.74 3.94 -5.88
C ARG A 105 -10.41 4.66 -6.10
N ASN A 106 -9.81 5.15 -5.03
CA ASN A 106 -8.52 5.84 -5.13
C ASN A 106 -7.42 4.92 -5.61
N LEU A 107 -7.34 3.72 -5.06
CA LEU A 107 -6.34 2.75 -5.50
C LEU A 107 -6.55 2.34 -6.96
N ARG A 108 -7.82 2.16 -7.36
CA ARG A 108 -8.14 1.85 -8.75
C ARG A 108 -7.71 2.97 -9.69
N ALA A 109 -7.93 4.21 -9.29
CA ALA A 109 -7.54 5.36 -10.10
C ALA A 109 -6.03 5.44 -10.24
N ILE A 110 -5.30 5.17 -9.18
CA ILE A 110 -3.84 5.18 -9.20
C ILE A 110 -3.31 4.07 -10.11
N GLU A 111 -3.86 2.88 -9.98
CA GLU A 111 -3.49 1.74 -10.83
C GLU A 111 -3.78 2.03 -12.30
N GLY A 112 -4.96 2.58 -12.57
CA GLY A 112 -5.35 2.92 -13.93
C GLY A 112 -4.44 3.95 -14.57
N SER A 113 -3.98 4.92 -13.79
CA SER A 113 -3.03 5.92 -14.22
C SER A 113 -1.71 5.29 -14.66
N ALA A 114 -1.23 4.33 -13.87
CA ALA A 114 0.01 3.62 -14.19
C ALA A 114 -0.14 2.81 -15.48
N LEU A 115 -1.26 2.15 -15.66
CA LEU A 115 -1.52 1.38 -16.87
C LEU A 115 -1.59 2.29 -18.10
N SER A 116 -2.20 3.45 -17.97
CA SER A 116 -2.26 4.43 -19.04
C SER A 116 -0.89 4.92 -19.45
N ILE A 117 -0.04 5.22 -18.49
CA ILE A 117 1.32 5.66 -18.75
C ILE A 117 2.10 4.56 -19.46
N ALA A 118 1.98 3.33 -18.99
CA ALA A 118 2.65 2.20 -19.61
C ALA A 118 2.19 1.99 -21.05
N ALA A 119 0.90 2.11 -21.30
CA ALA A 119 0.36 1.97 -22.64
C ALA A 119 0.89 3.06 -23.57
N ASN A 120 1.01 4.28 -23.08
CA ASN A 120 1.51 5.39 -23.87
C ASN A 120 3.00 5.28 -24.18
N GLN A 121 3.72 4.56 -23.36
CA GLN A 121 5.15 4.34 -23.55
C GLN A 121 5.44 3.15 -24.46
N ALA A 122 4.48 2.30 -24.62
CA ALA A 122 4.62 1.15 -25.50
C ALA A 122 4.47 1.55 -26.95
#